data_e3d52660df9d29584075b1e2ae316683
#
_entry.id   e3d52660df9d29584075b1e2ae316683
#
_cell.length_a   1.000
_cell.length_b   1.000
_cell.length_c   1.000
_cell.angle_alpha   90.00
_cell.angle_beta   90.00
_cell.angle_gamma   90.00
#
_symmetry.space_group_name_H-M   'P 1'
#
loop_
_entity.id
_entity.type
_entity.pdbx_description
1 polymer ?
#
loop_
_entity_poly.entity_id
_entity_poly.type
_entity_poly.pdbx_seq_one_letter_code
_entity_poly.pdbx_strand_id
1 'polypeptide(L)'
;MIFELIFTEKADSQLDSLERSKDKKVVLKAVRKTLALMETDLRHSSLQTHENSDLEGANGEKVFESYAQNRTSGAYRIFWHYGPQKGQLTVVAIVPHQ
;
A
#
# COMPACT_ATOMS: atom_id res chain seq x y z
N MET A 1 -13.54 7.70 -9.23
CA MET A 1 -13.84 6.28 -9.00
C MET A 1 -13.35 5.90 -7.61
N ILE A 2 -14.15 5.16 -6.85
CA ILE A 2 -13.77 4.68 -5.54
C ILE A 2 -13.44 3.19 -5.65
N PHE A 3 -12.28 2.81 -5.12
CA PHE A 3 -11.88 1.41 -5.06
C PHE A 3 -12.15 0.84 -3.68
N GLU A 4 -12.51 -0.43 -3.65
CA GLU A 4 -12.56 -1.20 -2.42
C GLU A 4 -11.18 -1.81 -2.18
N LEU A 5 -10.62 -1.60 -0.98
CA LEU A 5 -9.33 -2.20 -0.64
C LEU A 5 -9.55 -3.55 0.02
N ILE A 6 -8.82 -4.53 -0.47
CA ILE A 6 -8.76 -5.87 0.10
C ILE A 6 -7.34 -6.07 0.59
N PHE A 7 -7.19 -6.62 1.78
CA PHE A 7 -5.86 -6.82 2.37
C PHE A 7 -5.54 -8.31 2.41
N THR A 8 -4.34 -8.67 1.95
CA THR A 8 -3.84 -10.02 2.21
C THR A 8 -3.64 -10.19 3.71
N GLU A 9 -3.56 -11.43 4.16
CA GLU A 9 -3.26 -11.72 5.56
C GLU A 9 -1.97 -11.03 6.01
N LYS A 10 -0.95 -11.04 5.16
CA LYS A 10 0.33 -10.37 5.42
C LYS A 10 0.17 -8.87 5.59
N ALA A 11 -0.52 -8.21 4.66
CA ALA A 11 -0.73 -6.76 4.71
C ALA A 11 -1.57 -6.37 5.92
N ASP A 12 -2.61 -7.13 6.21
CA ASP A 12 -3.46 -6.89 7.37
C ASP A 12 -2.66 -6.99 8.68
N SER A 13 -1.81 -8.00 8.79
CA SER A 13 -0.93 -8.17 9.93
C SER A 13 0.06 -7.02 10.07
N GLN A 14 0.60 -6.54 8.96
CA GLN A 14 1.54 -5.42 8.96
C GLN A 14 0.86 -4.13 9.40
N LEU A 15 -0.34 -3.86 8.92
CA LEU A 15 -1.11 -2.70 9.33
C LEU A 15 -1.45 -2.77 10.82
N ASP A 16 -1.90 -3.92 11.28
CA ASP A 16 -2.25 -4.17 12.67
C ASP A 16 -1.03 -3.92 13.58
N SER A 17 0.15 -4.36 13.16
CA SER A 17 1.40 -4.14 13.87
C SER A 17 1.72 -2.64 14.01
N LEU A 18 1.49 -1.85 12.95
CA LEU A 18 1.67 -0.40 13.01
C LEU A 18 0.67 0.24 13.97
N GLU A 19 -0.56 -0.24 13.99
CA GLU A 19 -1.61 0.29 14.88
C GLU A 19 -1.29 0.06 16.34
N ARG A 20 -0.60 -1.02 16.66
CA ARG A 20 -0.23 -1.37 18.05
C ARG A 20 1.08 -0.76 18.50
N SER A 21 1.88 -0.21 17.60
CA SER A 21 3.20 0.31 17.92
C SER A 21 3.13 1.77 18.35
N LYS A 22 3.62 2.07 19.55
CA LYS A 22 3.60 3.44 20.09
C LYS A 22 4.57 4.36 19.38
N ASP A 23 5.65 3.84 18.83
CA ASP A 23 6.71 4.62 18.18
C ASP A 23 6.53 4.71 16.65
N LYS A 24 5.43 4.17 16.11
CA LYS A 24 5.15 4.19 14.68
C LYS A 24 3.93 5.05 14.32
N LYS A 25 3.56 6.00 15.17
CA LYS A 25 2.35 6.81 14.92
C LYS A 25 2.46 7.67 13.67
N VAL A 26 3.64 8.21 13.38
CA VAL A 26 3.86 9.01 12.17
C VAL A 26 3.75 8.14 10.91
N VAL A 27 4.33 6.94 10.96
CA VAL A 27 4.23 5.97 9.87
C VAL A 27 2.77 5.58 9.65
N LEU A 28 2.07 5.25 10.72
CA LEU A 28 0.66 4.83 10.64
C LEU A 28 -0.20 5.92 9.98
N LYS A 29 0.00 7.17 10.37
CA LYS A 29 -0.74 8.29 9.80
C LYS A 29 -0.48 8.40 8.30
N ALA A 30 0.79 8.27 7.89
CA ALA A 30 1.17 8.34 6.48
C ALA A 30 0.57 7.16 5.69
N VAL A 31 0.62 5.95 6.24
CA VAL A 31 0.04 4.76 5.62
C VAL A 31 -1.47 4.92 5.44
N ARG A 32 -2.17 5.35 6.49
CA ARG A 32 -3.63 5.55 6.42
C ARG A 32 -4.01 6.60 5.37
N LYS A 33 -3.26 7.69 5.28
CA LYS A 33 -3.49 8.72 4.26
C LYS A 33 -3.32 8.13 2.86
N THR A 34 -2.28 7.33 2.66
CA THR A 34 -2.00 6.71 1.36
C THR A 34 -3.08 5.71 0.99
N LEU A 35 -3.53 4.89 1.94
CA LEU A 35 -4.63 3.95 1.70
C LEU A 35 -5.90 4.70 1.31
N ALA A 36 -6.20 5.82 1.97
CA ALA A 36 -7.37 6.64 1.63
C ALA A 36 -7.26 7.21 0.22
N LEU A 37 -6.07 7.67 -0.18
CA LEU A 37 -5.85 8.14 -1.55
C LEU A 37 -5.98 7.01 -2.57
N MET A 38 -5.51 5.81 -2.25
CA MET A 38 -5.69 4.66 -3.14
C MET A 38 -7.16 4.35 -3.37
N GLU A 39 -8.01 4.54 -2.35
CA GLU A 39 -9.45 4.35 -2.50
C GLU A 39 -10.09 5.43 -3.37
N THR A 40 -9.69 6.69 -3.18
CA THR A 40 -10.47 7.83 -3.66
C THR A 40 -9.79 8.58 -4.80
N ASP A 41 -8.46 8.51 -4.91
CA ASP A 41 -7.71 9.26 -5.92
C ASP A 41 -6.40 8.55 -6.24
N LEU A 42 -6.53 7.39 -6.89
CA LEU A 42 -5.40 6.50 -7.17
C LEU A 42 -4.32 7.15 -8.05
N ARG A 43 -4.67 8.20 -8.78
CA ARG A 43 -3.73 8.92 -9.64
C ARG A 43 -3.06 10.11 -8.96
N HIS A 44 -3.32 10.30 -7.67
CA HIS A 44 -2.71 11.40 -6.93
C HIS A 44 -1.19 11.33 -7.03
N SER A 45 -0.56 12.47 -7.37
CA SER A 45 0.88 12.51 -7.64
C SER A 45 1.74 12.15 -6.44
N SER A 46 1.27 12.41 -5.23
CA SER A 46 2.04 12.08 -4.02
C SER A 46 2.24 10.58 -3.82
N LEU A 47 1.41 9.74 -4.45
CA LEU A 47 1.56 8.29 -4.38
C LEU A 47 2.77 7.81 -5.17
N GLN A 48 3.20 8.55 -6.18
CA GLN A 48 4.31 8.19 -7.07
C GLN A 48 4.24 6.72 -7.52
N THR A 49 3.01 6.28 -7.82
CA THR A 49 2.74 4.89 -8.16
C THR A 49 3.50 4.45 -9.39
N HIS A 50 4.13 3.30 -9.31
CA HIS A 50 4.81 2.69 -10.44
C HIS A 50 4.75 1.18 -10.32
N GLU A 51 4.91 0.50 -11.44
CA GLU A 51 4.93 -0.97 -11.45
C GLU A 51 6.25 -1.47 -10.86
N ASN A 52 6.16 -2.51 -10.03
CA ASN A 52 7.34 -3.20 -9.52
C ASN A 52 7.39 -4.57 -10.20
N SER A 53 8.22 -4.67 -11.23
CA SER A 53 8.30 -5.88 -12.07
C SER A 53 9.00 -7.06 -11.39
N ASP A 54 9.63 -6.84 -10.23
CA ASP A 54 10.25 -7.91 -9.47
C ASP A 54 9.26 -8.71 -8.63
N LEU A 55 8.01 -8.24 -8.55
CA LEU A 55 6.97 -8.86 -7.74
C LEU A 55 5.77 -9.25 -8.61
N GLU A 56 5.10 -10.31 -8.21
CA GLU A 56 3.84 -10.74 -8.81
C GLU A 56 2.83 -11.06 -7.72
N GLY A 57 1.55 -10.87 -8.02
CA GLY A 57 0.48 -11.36 -7.18
C GLY A 57 0.39 -12.87 -7.22
N ALA A 58 -0.42 -13.45 -6.35
CA ALA A 58 -0.56 -14.91 -6.21
C ALA A 58 -1.01 -15.58 -7.52
N ASN A 59 -1.70 -14.86 -8.38
CA ASN A 59 -2.20 -15.38 -9.66
C ASN A 59 -1.52 -14.69 -10.85
N GLY A 60 -0.31 -14.18 -10.67
CA GLY A 60 0.45 -13.54 -11.74
C GLY A 60 0.10 -12.09 -12.00
N GLU A 61 -0.67 -11.45 -11.11
CA GLU A 61 -1.05 -10.05 -11.29
C GLU A 61 0.17 -9.13 -11.23
N LYS A 62 0.15 -8.07 -12.01
CA LYS A 62 1.15 -7.01 -11.93
C LYS A 62 1.04 -6.30 -10.60
N VAL A 63 2.15 -6.15 -9.90
CA VAL A 63 2.20 -5.46 -8.62
C VAL A 63 2.71 -4.03 -8.80
N PHE A 64 2.03 -3.11 -8.15
CA PHE A 64 2.39 -1.69 -8.13
C PHE A 64 2.87 -1.29 -6.75
N GLU A 65 3.66 -0.24 -6.72
CA GLU A 65 4.23 0.30 -5.50
C GLU A 65 3.77 1.75 -5.38
N SER A 66 3.19 2.11 -4.24
CA SER A 66 2.79 3.49 -3.93
C SER A 66 3.52 3.96 -2.67
N TYR A 67 3.85 5.24 -2.64
CA TYR A 67 4.64 5.82 -1.56
C TYR A 67 3.73 6.26 -0.41
N ALA A 68 3.96 5.71 0.78
CA ALA A 68 3.36 6.24 2.01
C ALA A 68 4.25 7.34 2.58
N GLN A 69 5.57 7.18 2.48
CA GLN A 69 6.55 8.17 2.91
C GLN A 69 7.59 8.36 1.82
N ASN A 70 8.28 9.50 1.87
CA ASN A 70 9.29 9.85 0.89
C ASN A 70 10.47 10.53 1.58
N ARG A 71 11.66 10.40 0.99
CA ARG A 71 12.89 11.10 1.38
C ARG A 71 13.39 10.83 2.80
N THR A 72 12.92 9.75 3.42
CA THR A 72 13.44 9.33 4.72
C THR A 72 14.00 7.92 4.60
N SER A 73 15.00 7.62 5.41
CA SER A 73 15.52 6.26 5.49
C SER A 73 14.42 5.32 5.99
N GLY A 74 14.25 4.19 5.32
CA GLY A 74 13.21 3.26 5.68
C GLY A 74 11.80 3.76 5.39
N ALA A 75 11.64 4.71 4.46
CA ALA A 75 10.33 5.23 4.08
C ALA A 75 9.39 4.10 3.66
N TYR A 76 8.17 4.13 4.18
CA TYR A 76 7.22 3.05 3.93
C TYR A 76 6.63 3.09 2.53
N ARG A 77 6.40 1.90 1.99
CA ARG A 77 5.78 1.67 0.68
C ARG A 77 4.61 0.73 0.83
N ILE A 78 3.62 0.87 -0.05
CA ILE A 78 2.48 -0.02 -0.12
C ILE A 78 2.52 -0.72 -1.47
N PHE A 79 2.55 -2.05 -1.45
CA PHE A 79 2.51 -2.87 -2.66
C PHE A 79 1.10 -3.39 -2.85
N TRP A 80 0.59 -3.33 -4.07
CA TRP A 80 -0.79 -3.69 -4.35
C TRP A 80 -0.97 -4.09 -5.81
N HIS A 81 -2.07 -4.76 -6.10
CA HIS A 81 -2.45 -5.06 -7.48
C HIS A 81 -3.95 -4.83 -7.67
N TYR A 82 -4.36 -4.70 -8.93
CA TYR A 82 -5.78 -4.60 -9.26
C TYR A 82 -6.44 -5.97 -9.04
N GLY A 83 -7.73 -5.94 -8.70
CA GLY A 83 -8.52 -7.14 -8.54
C GLY A 83 -8.68 -7.55 -7.08
N PRO A 84 -9.29 -8.75 -6.85
CA PRO A 84 -9.68 -9.74 -7.87
C PRO A 84 -10.86 -9.32 -8.75
N GLN A 85 -11.76 -8.48 -8.22
CA GLN A 85 -12.91 -8.02 -8.98
C GLN A 85 -12.67 -6.60 -9.50
N LYS A 86 -13.46 -6.21 -10.51
CA LYS A 86 -13.44 -4.83 -10.98
C LYS A 86 -13.76 -3.89 -9.81
N GLY A 87 -13.01 -2.79 -9.70
CA GLY A 87 -13.21 -1.82 -8.62
C GLY A 87 -12.53 -2.18 -7.31
N GLN A 88 -11.76 -3.25 -7.28
CA GLN A 88 -11.03 -3.69 -6.10
C GLN A 88 -9.52 -3.56 -6.30
N LEU A 89 -8.83 -3.22 -5.22
CA LEU A 89 -7.37 -3.27 -5.13
C LEU A 89 -7.00 -4.20 -3.99
N THR A 90 -6.05 -5.10 -4.23
CA THR A 90 -5.52 -5.97 -3.17
C THR A 90 -4.20 -5.41 -2.70
N VAL A 91 -4.14 -5.05 -1.42
CA VAL A 91 -2.90 -4.61 -0.77
C VAL A 91 -2.14 -5.84 -0.33
N VAL A 92 -0.93 -6.02 -0.85
CA VAL A 92 -0.14 -7.24 -0.61
C VAL A 92 0.93 -7.06 0.46
N ALA A 93 1.42 -5.84 0.65
CA ALA A 93 2.43 -5.58 1.69
C ALA A 93 2.49 -4.10 2.04
N ILE A 94 2.81 -3.80 3.29
CA ILE A 94 3.03 -2.46 3.81
C ILE A 94 4.35 -2.53 4.57
N VAL A 95 5.44 -2.05 3.95
CA VAL A 95 6.78 -2.30 4.46
C VAL A 95 7.70 -1.08 4.27
N PRO A 96 8.74 -0.96 5.11
CA PRO A 96 9.75 0.06 4.87
C PRO A 96 10.55 -0.26 3.61
N HIS A 97 10.92 0.77 2.87
CA HIS A 97 11.78 0.65 1.71
C HIS A 97 13.21 0.38 2.17
N GLN A 98 13.85 -0.56 1.55
CA GLN A 98 15.23 -0.92 1.87
C GLN A 98 16.21 -0.40 0.85
#